data_08f961629de31bd54e09d8df7378b137
#
_entry.id   08f961629de31bd54e09d8df7378b137
#
_cell.length_a   1.000
_cell.length_b   1.000
_cell.length_c   1.000
_cell.angle_alpha   90.00
_cell.angle_beta   90.00
_cell.angle_gamma   90.00
#
_symmetry.space_group_name_H-M   'P 1'
#
loop_
_entity.id
_entity.type
_entity.pdbx_description
1 polymer ?
#
loop_
_entity_poly.entity_id
_entity_poly.type
_entity_poly.pdbx_seq_one_letter_code
_entity_poly.pdbx_strand_id
1 'polypeptide(L)'
;MSLEFVFCTRFYEISAVDITLHILRKECMIMILVGIDIGKNQHTFSIIDKNTGEILSNPSFFPNNREGFLFLIKKLNTYSKSDLLIGMEDTGHYHFALLKHFLDSRYTVALINPTTTDLTRKLQGGITKNDPLDSLTICDVIGSNQRNKPYRITKVNRFDLYEQKQLTRHHHNLKEELNTYKNRLQKCIDIVFPEFNSLFRSKYGIVYMNVLKTFSSAEKIANSDIRTIRKCFEYNKRGKRISLSAEQLKAAAKTSIGMPSVAEEIQIRHLVCQIEMIEEQLSEIDKKIEEFSLQNNSPILSIPGISHFSGTSILAELGDICNYTKAAQIIKFAGVAPYHYESSQFNAQHTAITKKGSRYLRKTLYQIIFPVIYHNKVFNVYYNKKLAEGKGHRCAQGHCVRKLLRIIYHLLSTGQTFDPALLR
;
A
#
# COMPACT_ATOMS: atom_id res chain seq x y z
N MET A 1 -22.23 39.56 -30.74
CA MET A 1 -20.96 39.03 -30.29
C MET A 1 -21.09 38.71 -28.80
N SER A 2 -21.24 37.46 -28.51
CA SER A 2 -21.01 36.75 -27.23
C SER A 2 -22.01 35.64 -27.02
N LEU A 3 -21.73 34.53 -27.66
CA LEU A 3 -22.35 33.22 -27.46
C LEU A 3 -21.17 32.28 -27.19
N GLU A 4 -20.85 32.07 -25.92
CA GLU A 4 -19.97 30.99 -25.46
C GLU A 4 -19.83 31.13 -23.95
N PHE A 5 -20.78 30.59 -23.18
CA PHE A 5 -20.62 30.22 -21.76
C PHE A 5 -21.92 29.55 -21.26
N VAL A 6 -22.38 28.49 -21.92
CA VAL A 6 -23.47 27.65 -21.40
C VAL A 6 -23.21 26.20 -21.83
N PHE A 7 -22.09 25.59 -21.38
CA PHE A 7 -21.92 24.14 -21.52
C PHE A 7 -20.92 23.63 -20.45
N CYS A 8 -21.24 23.76 -19.18
CA CYS A 8 -20.50 23.04 -18.14
C CYS A 8 -21.20 22.92 -16.79
N THR A 9 -22.52 22.89 -16.73
CA THR A 9 -23.23 22.72 -15.44
C THR A 9 -24.39 21.73 -15.50
N ARG A 10 -24.23 20.60 -16.19
CA ARG A 10 -25.27 19.56 -16.25
C ARG A 10 -24.77 18.13 -16.08
N PHE A 11 -23.76 17.90 -15.21
CA PHE A 11 -23.24 16.55 -14.95
C PHE A 11 -23.05 16.20 -13.47
N TYR A 12 -23.70 16.86 -12.53
CA TYR A 12 -23.58 16.54 -11.10
C TYR A 12 -24.93 16.64 -10.36
N GLU A 13 -25.93 15.91 -10.85
CA GLU A 13 -27.09 15.57 -10.01
C GLU A 13 -27.63 14.19 -10.40
N ILE A 14 -26.78 13.18 -10.32
CA ILE A 14 -27.27 11.82 -10.15
C ILE A 14 -27.30 11.60 -8.64
N SER A 15 -28.48 11.63 -8.05
CA SER A 15 -28.65 11.45 -6.61
C SER A 15 -28.12 10.08 -6.19
N ALA A 16 -27.64 9.96 -4.94
CA ALA A 16 -27.21 8.67 -4.37
C ALA A 16 -28.31 7.59 -4.49
N VAL A 17 -29.57 8.01 -4.59
CA VAL A 17 -30.75 7.16 -4.82
C VAL A 17 -30.75 6.60 -6.25
N ASP A 18 -30.39 7.41 -7.25
CA ASP A 18 -30.35 6.95 -8.64
C ASP A 18 -29.20 5.97 -8.88
N ILE A 19 -28.06 6.20 -8.24
CA ILE A 19 -26.91 5.25 -8.27
C ILE A 19 -27.31 3.93 -7.59
N THR A 20 -27.99 3.98 -6.46
CA THR A 20 -28.43 2.79 -5.73
C THR A 20 -29.52 2.06 -6.50
N LEU A 21 -30.50 2.77 -7.11
CA LEU A 21 -31.52 2.20 -7.98
C LEU A 21 -30.93 1.63 -9.29
N HIS A 22 -29.91 2.27 -9.85
CA HIS A 22 -29.23 1.76 -11.04
C HIS A 22 -28.39 0.50 -10.73
N ILE A 23 -27.77 0.46 -9.54
CA ILE A 23 -27.07 -0.74 -9.05
C ILE A 23 -28.08 -1.87 -8.77
N LEU A 24 -29.18 -1.58 -8.09
CA LEU A 24 -30.25 -2.56 -7.81
C LEU A 24 -30.94 -3.06 -9.09
N ARG A 25 -31.21 -2.18 -10.08
CA ARG A 25 -31.73 -2.59 -11.38
C ARG A 25 -30.75 -3.46 -12.18
N LYS A 26 -29.44 -3.17 -12.12
CA LYS A 26 -28.42 -4.01 -12.77
C LYS A 26 -28.22 -5.36 -12.07
N GLU A 27 -28.41 -5.44 -10.76
CA GLU A 27 -28.32 -6.71 -10.03
C GLU A 27 -29.47 -7.67 -10.37
N CYS A 28 -30.66 -7.15 -10.71
CA CYS A 28 -31.77 -7.96 -11.24
C CYS A 28 -31.53 -8.48 -12.68
N MET A 29 -30.53 -7.97 -13.40
CA MET A 29 -30.22 -8.38 -14.79
C MET A 29 -29.06 -9.36 -14.91
N ILE A 30 -28.26 -9.58 -13.85
CA ILE A 30 -27.17 -10.57 -13.92
C ILE A 30 -27.76 -11.96 -13.79
N MET A 31 -27.73 -12.67 -14.91
CA MET A 31 -28.29 -14.02 -15.01
C MET A 31 -27.20 -15.10 -15.10
N ILE A 32 -26.01 -14.75 -15.58
CA ILE A 32 -24.93 -15.70 -15.87
C ILE A 32 -23.72 -15.39 -14.97
N LEU A 33 -23.28 -16.41 -14.25
CA LEU A 33 -22.09 -16.35 -13.38
C LEU A 33 -20.96 -17.11 -14.02
N VAL A 34 -19.78 -16.50 -14.07
CA VAL A 34 -18.56 -17.12 -14.56
C VAL A 34 -17.55 -17.14 -13.44
N GLY A 35 -17.22 -18.31 -12.92
CA GLY A 35 -16.17 -18.49 -11.91
C GLY A 35 -14.87 -18.90 -12.57
N ILE A 36 -13.78 -18.21 -12.25
CA ILE A 36 -12.46 -18.49 -12.80
C ILE A 36 -11.48 -18.73 -11.66
N ASP A 37 -11.00 -19.94 -11.56
CA ASP A 37 -9.85 -20.27 -10.71
C ASP A 37 -8.54 -19.95 -11.45
N ILE A 38 -7.65 -19.22 -10.75
CA ILE A 38 -6.45 -18.60 -11.32
C ILE A 38 -5.21 -19.45 -11.04
N GLY A 39 -4.69 -20.08 -12.09
CA GLY A 39 -3.41 -20.79 -12.07
C GLY A 39 -2.28 -20.01 -12.76
N LYS A 40 -1.05 -20.46 -12.57
CA LYS A 40 0.15 -19.87 -13.18
C LYS A 40 0.19 -20.04 -14.70
N ASN A 41 0.01 -21.28 -15.17
CA ASN A 41 0.17 -21.64 -16.57
C ASN A 41 -1.18 -21.79 -17.29
N GLN A 42 -2.22 -22.16 -16.55
CA GLN A 42 -3.58 -22.33 -17.03
C GLN A 42 -4.57 -21.90 -15.97
N HIS A 43 -5.76 -21.53 -16.39
CA HIS A 43 -6.89 -21.18 -15.57
C HIS A 43 -8.02 -22.18 -15.79
N THR A 44 -8.93 -22.30 -14.83
CA THR A 44 -10.13 -23.13 -14.95
C THR A 44 -11.35 -22.23 -14.84
N PHE A 45 -12.34 -22.39 -15.71
CA PHE A 45 -13.60 -21.64 -15.65
C PHE A 45 -14.81 -22.56 -15.66
N SER A 46 -15.87 -22.09 -15.02
CA SER A 46 -17.22 -22.67 -15.07
C SER A 46 -18.24 -21.58 -15.32
N ILE A 47 -19.36 -21.92 -15.95
CA ILE A 47 -20.47 -20.99 -16.21
C ILE A 47 -21.74 -21.58 -15.62
N ILE A 48 -22.47 -20.80 -14.83
CA ILE A 48 -23.70 -21.21 -14.14
C ILE A 48 -24.80 -20.18 -14.43
N ASP A 49 -26.03 -20.65 -14.68
CA ASP A 49 -27.20 -19.78 -14.61
C ASP A 49 -27.54 -19.47 -13.15
N LYS A 50 -27.59 -18.21 -12.82
CA LYS A 50 -27.81 -17.75 -11.44
C LYS A 50 -29.20 -18.11 -10.89
N ASN A 51 -30.20 -18.14 -11.77
CA ASN A 51 -31.61 -18.31 -11.37
C ASN A 51 -31.97 -19.77 -11.17
N THR A 52 -31.46 -20.63 -12.07
CA THR A 52 -31.75 -22.08 -12.05
C THR A 52 -30.71 -22.88 -11.28
N GLY A 53 -29.47 -22.36 -11.13
CA GLY A 53 -28.34 -23.10 -10.62
C GLY A 53 -27.76 -24.11 -11.63
N GLU A 54 -28.24 -24.10 -12.88
CA GLU A 54 -27.81 -25.02 -13.93
C GLU A 54 -26.39 -24.71 -14.37
N ILE A 55 -25.55 -25.75 -14.52
CA ILE A 55 -24.18 -25.63 -15.04
C ILE A 55 -24.26 -25.56 -16.57
N LEU A 56 -24.10 -24.36 -17.14
CA LEU A 56 -24.11 -24.11 -18.58
C LEU A 56 -22.80 -24.50 -19.27
N SER A 57 -21.69 -24.45 -18.52
CA SER A 57 -20.39 -24.97 -18.95
C SER A 57 -19.72 -25.64 -17.78
N ASN A 58 -19.45 -26.95 -17.96
CA ASN A 58 -18.63 -27.73 -17.02
C ASN A 58 -17.23 -27.11 -16.88
N PRO A 59 -16.54 -27.32 -15.74
CA PRO A 59 -15.19 -26.86 -15.54
C PRO A 59 -14.28 -27.18 -16.72
N SER A 60 -13.73 -26.15 -17.33
CA SER A 60 -12.89 -26.25 -18.54
C SER A 60 -11.61 -25.44 -18.37
N PHE A 61 -10.51 -25.99 -18.86
CA PHE A 61 -9.19 -25.35 -18.76
C PHE A 61 -8.92 -24.46 -19.97
N PHE A 62 -8.17 -23.38 -19.74
CA PHE A 62 -7.59 -22.57 -20.80
C PHE A 62 -6.20 -22.04 -20.38
N PRO A 63 -5.25 -21.94 -21.34
CA PRO A 63 -3.90 -21.50 -21.02
C PRO A 63 -3.86 -20.00 -20.67
N ASN A 64 -2.91 -19.64 -19.78
CA ASN A 64 -2.65 -18.24 -19.39
C ASN A 64 -1.83 -17.54 -20.49
N ASN A 65 -2.43 -17.38 -21.68
CA ASN A 65 -1.85 -16.72 -22.84
C ASN A 65 -2.95 -16.09 -23.71
N ARG A 66 -2.56 -15.41 -24.78
CA ARG A 66 -3.48 -14.73 -25.69
C ARG A 66 -4.52 -15.69 -26.30
N GLU A 67 -4.13 -16.88 -26.69
CA GLU A 67 -5.03 -17.87 -27.31
C GLU A 67 -6.09 -18.33 -26.31
N GLY A 68 -5.69 -18.65 -25.09
CA GLY A 68 -6.61 -19.02 -24.01
C GLY A 68 -7.59 -17.90 -23.67
N PHE A 69 -7.14 -16.65 -23.64
CA PHE A 69 -8.01 -15.51 -23.39
C PHE A 69 -9.04 -15.32 -24.52
N LEU A 70 -8.61 -15.45 -25.77
CA LEU A 70 -9.52 -15.38 -26.93
C LEU A 70 -10.53 -16.55 -26.94
N PHE A 71 -10.09 -17.77 -26.58
CA PHE A 71 -10.95 -18.91 -26.40
C PHE A 71 -12.07 -18.63 -25.39
N LEU A 72 -11.71 -18.13 -24.21
CA LEU A 72 -12.69 -17.80 -23.19
C LEU A 72 -13.66 -16.68 -23.64
N ILE A 73 -13.12 -15.60 -24.22
CA ILE A 73 -13.96 -14.52 -24.75
C ILE A 73 -14.96 -15.02 -25.82
N LYS A 74 -14.51 -15.91 -26.70
CA LYS A 74 -15.42 -16.51 -27.71
C LYS A 74 -16.57 -17.28 -27.05
N LYS A 75 -16.30 -17.99 -25.96
CA LYS A 75 -17.32 -18.68 -25.15
C LYS A 75 -18.27 -17.68 -24.48
N LEU A 76 -17.74 -16.59 -23.91
CA LEU A 76 -18.54 -15.58 -23.20
C LEU A 76 -19.37 -14.71 -24.14
N ASN A 77 -18.96 -14.53 -25.39
CA ASN A 77 -19.69 -13.76 -26.40
C ASN A 77 -21.05 -14.39 -26.80
N THR A 78 -21.35 -15.62 -26.37
CA THR A 78 -22.69 -16.21 -26.52
C THR A 78 -23.73 -15.56 -25.59
N TYR A 79 -23.26 -14.80 -24.58
CA TYR A 79 -24.10 -14.13 -23.60
C TYR A 79 -23.94 -12.61 -23.72
N SER A 80 -24.97 -11.84 -23.33
CA SER A 80 -24.85 -10.39 -23.21
C SER A 80 -23.90 -10.00 -22.09
N LYS A 81 -22.98 -9.07 -22.33
CA LYS A 81 -22.03 -8.60 -21.31
C LYS A 81 -22.71 -7.97 -20.09
N SER A 82 -23.93 -7.41 -20.26
CA SER A 82 -24.73 -6.86 -19.16
C SER A 82 -25.21 -7.93 -18.19
N ASP A 83 -25.39 -9.16 -18.69
CA ASP A 83 -25.97 -10.29 -17.94
C ASP A 83 -24.89 -11.15 -17.28
N LEU A 84 -23.61 -10.88 -17.59
CA LEU A 84 -22.46 -11.61 -17.09
C LEU A 84 -21.86 -10.96 -15.84
N LEU A 85 -21.58 -11.77 -14.82
CA LEU A 85 -20.68 -11.43 -13.71
C LEU A 85 -19.54 -12.43 -13.68
N ILE A 86 -18.33 -11.96 -13.88
CA ILE A 86 -17.12 -12.80 -13.85
C ILE A 86 -16.48 -12.71 -12.46
N GLY A 87 -16.34 -13.84 -11.77
CA GLY A 87 -15.64 -13.96 -10.50
C GLY A 87 -14.24 -14.51 -10.67
N MET A 88 -13.28 -13.95 -9.96
CA MET A 88 -11.93 -14.50 -9.82
C MET A 88 -11.32 -14.16 -8.46
N GLU A 89 -10.41 -15.00 -7.99
CA GLU A 89 -9.69 -14.72 -6.75
C GLU A 89 -8.64 -13.63 -6.92
N ASP A 90 -8.56 -12.71 -5.94
CA ASP A 90 -7.49 -11.71 -5.79
C ASP A 90 -6.25 -12.38 -5.15
N THR A 91 -5.71 -13.41 -5.84
CA THR A 91 -4.61 -14.24 -5.36
C THR A 91 -3.32 -13.92 -6.12
N GLY A 92 -2.28 -13.49 -5.40
CA GLY A 92 -0.96 -13.24 -5.98
C GLY A 92 -0.98 -12.24 -7.13
N HIS A 93 -0.34 -12.61 -8.27
CA HIS A 93 -0.20 -11.72 -9.43
C HIS A 93 -0.70 -12.33 -10.75
N TYR A 94 -1.05 -13.61 -10.76
CA TYR A 94 -1.41 -14.32 -12.02
C TYR A 94 -2.73 -13.87 -12.62
N HIS A 95 -3.62 -13.28 -11.84
CA HIS A 95 -4.93 -12.79 -12.31
C HIS A 95 -4.85 -11.46 -13.07
N PHE A 96 -3.77 -10.67 -12.93
CA PHE A 96 -3.73 -9.30 -13.47
C PHE A 96 -3.86 -9.21 -14.98
N ALA A 97 -3.19 -10.10 -15.74
CA ALA A 97 -3.27 -10.09 -17.20
C ALA A 97 -4.69 -10.37 -17.68
N LEU A 98 -5.36 -11.37 -17.10
CA LEU A 98 -6.73 -11.74 -17.43
C LEU A 98 -7.73 -10.65 -16.98
N LEU A 99 -7.55 -10.11 -15.77
CA LEU A 99 -8.35 -9.00 -15.26
C LEU A 99 -8.28 -7.79 -16.19
N LYS A 100 -7.06 -7.40 -16.62
CA LYS A 100 -6.87 -6.32 -17.59
C LYS A 100 -7.64 -6.59 -18.86
N HIS A 101 -7.51 -7.79 -19.41
CA HIS A 101 -8.19 -8.18 -20.66
C HIS A 101 -9.72 -8.06 -20.55
N PHE A 102 -10.32 -8.49 -19.45
CA PHE A 102 -11.74 -8.35 -19.19
C PHE A 102 -12.19 -6.89 -19.05
N LEU A 103 -11.44 -6.09 -18.29
CA LEU A 103 -11.78 -4.69 -18.08
C LEU A 103 -11.65 -3.86 -19.36
N ASP A 104 -10.61 -4.11 -20.17
CA ASP A 104 -10.45 -3.49 -21.49
C ASP A 104 -11.59 -3.90 -22.44
N SER A 105 -12.08 -5.12 -22.29
CA SER A 105 -13.24 -5.64 -23.03
C SER A 105 -14.59 -5.24 -22.41
N ARG A 106 -14.63 -4.39 -21.37
CA ARG A 106 -15.82 -3.85 -20.69
C ARG A 106 -16.69 -4.92 -19.98
N TYR A 107 -16.11 -5.99 -19.50
CA TYR A 107 -16.79 -6.94 -18.62
C TYR A 107 -16.86 -6.44 -17.18
N THR A 108 -17.87 -6.90 -16.44
CA THR A 108 -17.96 -6.68 -14.99
C THR A 108 -17.28 -7.82 -14.26
N VAL A 109 -16.26 -7.50 -13.45
CA VAL A 109 -15.47 -8.48 -12.72
C VAL A 109 -15.66 -8.34 -11.21
N ALA A 110 -15.92 -9.46 -10.53
CA ALA A 110 -15.96 -9.59 -9.09
C ALA A 110 -14.62 -10.18 -8.59
N LEU A 111 -13.87 -9.39 -7.84
CA LEU A 111 -12.65 -9.87 -7.17
C LEU A 111 -12.99 -10.39 -5.78
N ILE A 112 -12.58 -11.62 -5.50
CA ILE A 112 -12.91 -12.36 -4.28
C ILE A 112 -11.65 -12.51 -3.43
N ASN A 113 -11.78 -12.31 -2.12
CA ASN A 113 -10.67 -12.61 -1.22
C ASN A 113 -10.52 -14.14 -1.09
N PRO A 114 -9.31 -14.71 -1.26
CA PRO A 114 -9.06 -16.15 -1.15
C PRO A 114 -9.58 -16.80 0.13
N THR A 115 -9.55 -16.05 1.25
CA THR A 115 -10.14 -16.51 2.52
C THR A 115 -11.64 -16.80 2.40
N THR A 116 -12.36 -16.06 1.54
CA THR A 116 -13.80 -16.24 1.35
C THR A 116 -14.09 -17.54 0.60
N THR A 117 -13.37 -17.82 -0.47
CA THR A 117 -13.50 -19.06 -1.26
C THR A 117 -13.18 -20.28 -0.38
N ASP A 118 -12.09 -20.21 0.40
CA ASP A 118 -11.70 -21.26 1.33
C ASP A 118 -12.77 -21.53 2.40
N LEU A 119 -13.36 -20.47 2.98
CA LEU A 119 -14.45 -20.60 3.94
C LEU A 119 -15.71 -21.19 3.30
N THR A 120 -16.09 -20.77 2.10
CA THR A 120 -17.25 -21.29 1.38
C THR A 120 -17.09 -22.76 1.07
N ARG A 121 -15.93 -23.19 0.58
CA ARG A 121 -15.60 -24.59 0.34
C ARG A 121 -15.72 -25.44 1.61
N LYS A 122 -15.20 -24.96 2.75
CA LYS A 122 -15.30 -25.65 4.03
C LYS A 122 -16.75 -25.79 4.52
N LEU A 123 -17.58 -24.78 4.27
CA LEU A 123 -19.01 -24.82 4.62
C LEU A 123 -19.78 -25.84 3.75
N GLN A 124 -19.36 -26.06 2.52
CA GLN A 124 -19.92 -27.06 1.62
C GLN A 124 -19.45 -28.50 1.92
N GLY A 125 -18.69 -28.71 3.00
CA GLY A 125 -18.18 -30.03 3.40
C GLY A 125 -16.99 -30.52 2.55
N GLY A 126 -16.44 -29.67 1.68
CA GLY A 126 -15.33 -30.01 0.79
C GLY A 126 -13.99 -29.99 1.51
N ILE A 127 -13.39 -31.17 1.70
CA ILE A 127 -12.02 -31.33 2.17
C ILE A 127 -11.06 -31.30 0.98
N THR A 128 -11.53 -31.68 -0.19
CA THR A 128 -10.73 -31.80 -1.41
C THR A 128 -10.60 -30.46 -2.11
N LYS A 129 -9.37 -30.03 -2.36
CA LYS A 129 -9.05 -28.86 -3.18
C LYS A 129 -8.66 -29.31 -4.57
N ASN A 130 -9.42 -28.90 -5.59
CA ASN A 130 -9.03 -29.03 -7.00
C ASN A 130 -9.60 -27.86 -7.82
N ASP A 131 -8.90 -27.49 -8.87
CA ASP A 131 -9.21 -26.34 -9.73
C ASP A 131 -10.65 -26.38 -10.34
N PRO A 132 -11.19 -27.53 -10.76
CA PRO A 132 -12.58 -27.63 -11.22
C PRO A 132 -13.61 -27.24 -10.16
N LEU A 133 -13.49 -27.73 -8.93
CA LEU A 133 -14.40 -27.41 -7.83
C LEU A 133 -14.23 -25.95 -7.37
N ASP A 134 -13.00 -25.45 -7.41
CA ASP A 134 -12.72 -24.07 -7.01
C ASP A 134 -13.39 -23.06 -7.96
N SER A 135 -13.45 -23.34 -9.28
CA SER A 135 -14.17 -22.49 -10.24
C SER A 135 -15.69 -22.48 -10.00
N LEU A 136 -16.31 -23.60 -9.61
CA LEU A 136 -17.73 -23.66 -9.20
C LEU A 136 -17.96 -22.92 -7.89
N THR A 137 -17.09 -23.11 -6.90
CA THR A 137 -17.16 -22.41 -5.61
C THR A 137 -17.09 -20.88 -5.80
N ILE A 138 -16.30 -20.40 -6.77
CA ILE A 138 -16.24 -18.99 -7.14
C ILE A 138 -17.61 -18.52 -7.67
N CYS A 139 -18.28 -19.31 -8.52
CA CYS A 139 -19.65 -19.00 -8.97
C CYS A 139 -20.63 -18.88 -7.78
N ASP A 140 -20.56 -19.81 -6.82
CA ASP A 140 -21.43 -19.80 -5.64
C ASP A 140 -21.20 -18.54 -4.78
N VAL A 141 -19.94 -18.13 -4.60
CA VAL A 141 -19.59 -16.91 -3.86
C VAL A 141 -20.17 -15.66 -4.52
N ILE A 142 -20.02 -15.51 -5.84
CA ILE A 142 -20.57 -14.33 -6.56
C ILE A 142 -22.07 -14.38 -6.77
N GLY A 143 -22.67 -15.57 -6.77
CA GLY A 143 -24.11 -15.80 -6.86
C GLY A 143 -24.85 -15.61 -5.52
N SER A 144 -24.12 -15.63 -4.40
CA SER A 144 -24.71 -15.56 -3.08
C SER A 144 -25.50 -14.25 -2.86
N ASN A 145 -26.74 -14.37 -2.34
CA ASN A 145 -27.61 -13.24 -2.01
C ASN A 145 -27.34 -12.65 -0.62
N GLN A 146 -26.10 -12.74 -0.13
CA GLN A 146 -25.74 -12.21 1.19
C GLN A 146 -25.89 -10.68 1.25
N ARG A 147 -26.40 -10.16 2.35
CA ARG A 147 -26.55 -8.72 2.63
C ARG A 147 -25.21 -7.97 2.49
N ASN A 148 -24.10 -8.61 2.87
CA ASN A 148 -22.74 -8.11 2.70
C ASN A 148 -22.04 -8.97 1.63
N LYS A 149 -21.89 -8.46 0.42
CA LYS A 149 -21.22 -9.18 -0.65
C LYS A 149 -19.77 -9.48 -0.27
N PRO A 150 -19.34 -10.73 -0.34
CA PRO A 150 -17.99 -11.13 0.05
C PRO A 150 -16.95 -10.86 -1.06
N TYR A 151 -17.30 -10.04 -2.06
CA TYR A 151 -16.46 -9.70 -3.20
C TYR A 151 -16.54 -8.20 -3.53
N ARG A 152 -15.58 -7.72 -4.32
CA ARG A 152 -15.52 -6.34 -4.80
C ARG A 152 -15.73 -6.31 -6.31
N ILE A 153 -16.74 -5.57 -6.77
CA ILE A 153 -16.97 -5.37 -8.20
C ILE A 153 -15.98 -4.35 -8.75
N THR A 154 -15.33 -4.72 -9.84
CA THR A 154 -14.41 -3.86 -10.59
C THR A 154 -14.92 -3.76 -12.04
N LYS A 155 -15.22 -2.54 -12.49
CA LYS A 155 -15.77 -2.27 -13.83
C LYS A 155 -14.87 -1.42 -14.70
N VAL A 156 -13.99 -0.65 -14.06
CA VAL A 156 -13.12 0.32 -14.72
C VAL A 156 -11.68 -0.14 -14.58
N ASN A 157 -10.96 -0.07 -15.69
CA ASN A 157 -9.54 -0.32 -15.69
C ASN A 157 -8.84 0.86 -14.99
N ARG A 158 -8.34 0.62 -13.77
CA ARG A 158 -7.59 1.57 -12.95
C ARG A 158 -6.16 1.07 -12.78
N PHE A 159 -5.51 0.75 -13.91
CA PHE A 159 -4.09 0.33 -13.89
C PHE A 159 -3.16 1.44 -13.40
N ASP A 160 -3.55 2.71 -13.56
CA ASP A 160 -2.91 3.85 -12.94
C ASP A 160 -2.77 3.67 -11.41
N LEU A 161 -3.83 3.29 -10.73
CA LEU A 161 -3.81 3.02 -9.29
C LEU A 161 -3.03 1.75 -8.94
N TYR A 162 -3.05 0.73 -9.82
CA TYR A 162 -2.24 -0.46 -9.63
C TYR A 162 -0.75 -0.14 -9.68
N GLU A 163 -0.32 0.63 -10.70
CA GLU A 163 1.07 1.05 -10.85
C GLU A 163 1.56 1.86 -9.65
N GLN A 164 0.78 2.86 -9.23
CA GLN A 164 1.05 3.65 -8.03
C GLN A 164 1.14 2.79 -6.77
N LYS A 165 0.27 1.79 -6.64
CA LYS A 165 0.27 0.83 -5.52
C LYS A 165 1.54 -0.01 -5.49
N GLN A 166 2.01 -0.51 -6.64
CA GLN A 166 3.24 -1.28 -6.71
C GLN A 166 4.46 -0.42 -6.37
N LEU A 167 4.54 0.80 -6.90
CA LEU A 167 5.65 1.72 -6.60
C LEU A 167 5.70 2.13 -5.13
N THR A 168 4.56 2.49 -4.53
CA THR A 168 4.54 2.87 -3.12
C THR A 168 4.85 1.70 -2.19
N ARG A 169 4.43 0.48 -2.53
CA ARG A 169 4.81 -0.74 -1.80
C ARG A 169 6.28 -1.06 -1.94
N HIS A 170 6.83 -0.94 -3.15
CA HIS A 170 8.25 -1.13 -3.39
C HIS A 170 9.09 -0.14 -2.60
N HIS A 171 8.71 1.16 -2.60
CA HIS A 171 9.34 2.16 -1.75
C HIS A 171 9.32 1.77 -0.26
N HIS A 172 8.19 1.27 0.25
CA HIS A 172 8.11 0.80 1.64
C HIS A 172 9.06 -0.36 1.94
N ASN A 173 9.19 -1.32 1.00
CA ASN A 173 10.09 -2.45 1.13
C ASN A 173 11.55 -2.00 1.12
N LEU A 174 11.94 -1.15 0.17
CA LEU A 174 13.28 -0.57 0.11
C LEU A 174 13.65 0.20 1.39
N LYS A 175 12.71 0.95 1.98
CA LYS A 175 12.94 1.62 3.28
C LYS A 175 13.18 0.63 4.43
N GLU A 176 12.50 -0.52 4.44
CA GLU A 176 12.74 -1.59 5.43
C GLU A 176 14.11 -2.24 5.22
N GLU A 177 14.49 -2.53 3.98
CA GLU A 177 15.81 -3.06 3.61
C GLU A 177 16.91 -2.08 3.97
N LEU A 178 16.74 -0.79 3.64
CA LEU A 178 17.69 0.27 4.00
C LEU A 178 17.95 0.31 5.51
N ASN A 179 16.89 0.23 6.32
CA ASN A 179 17.04 0.19 7.78
C ASN A 179 17.80 -1.07 8.25
N THR A 180 17.52 -2.21 7.61
CA THR A 180 18.21 -3.46 7.89
C THR A 180 19.72 -3.36 7.59
N TYR A 181 20.08 -2.80 6.43
CA TYR A 181 21.48 -2.60 6.07
C TYR A 181 22.18 -1.57 6.97
N LYS A 182 21.50 -0.47 7.32
CA LYS A 182 22.02 0.51 8.29
C LYS A 182 22.29 -0.11 9.66
N ASN A 183 21.43 -0.99 10.14
CA ASN A 183 21.64 -1.69 11.41
C ASN A 183 22.81 -2.69 11.33
N ARG A 184 22.94 -3.41 10.20
CA ARG A 184 24.08 -4.30 9.98
C ARG A 184 25.39 -3.52 9.89
N LEU A 185 25.40 -2.41 9.17
CA LEU A 185 26.57 -1.52 9.07
C LEU A 185 26.98 -0.99 10.43
N GLN A 186 25.99 -0.57 11.25
CA GLN A 186 26.27 -0.12 12.62
C GLN A 186 26.96 -1.21 13.43
N LYS A 187 26.50 -2.46 13.38
CA LYS A 187 27.13 -3.59 14.08
C LYS A 187 28.59 -3.77 13.67
N CYS A 188 28.91 -3.70 12.38
CA CYS A 188 30.27 -3.85 11.89
C CYS A 188 31.16 -2.68 12.38
N ILE A 189 30.64 -1.45 12.34
CA ILE A 189 31.37 -0.25 12.82
C ILE A 189 31.68 -0.36 14.31
N ASP A 190 30.74 -0.80 15.12
CA ASP A 190 30.88 -0.95 16.57
C ASP A 190 32.00 -1.97 16.93
N ILE A 191 32.34 -2.88 16.01
CA ILE A 191 33.44 -3.84 16.16
C ILE A 191 34.78 -3.22 15.76
N VAL A 192 34.84 -2.60 14.57
CA VAL A 192 36.13 -2.15 13.99
C VAL A 192 36.53 -0.73 14.34
N PHE A 193 35.55 0.11 14.75
CA PHE A 193 35.77 1.50 15.15
C PHE A 193 34.60 2.01 16.02
N PRO A 194 34.48 1.59 17.30
CA PRO A 194 33.37 1.93 18.19
C PRO A 194 33.13 3.44 18.34
N GLU A 195 34.19 4.24 18.34
CA GLU A 195 34.13 5.69 18.54
C GLU A 195 33.64 6.43 17.30
N PHE A 196 33.60 5.80 16.11
CA PHE A 196 33.33 6.42 14.82
C PHE A 196 32.02 7.23 14.80
N ASN A 197 30.95 6.66 15.34
CA ASN A 197 29.64 7.30 15.35
C ASN A 197 29.58 8.59 16.17
N SER A 198 30.36 8.69 17.23
CA SER A 198 30.40 9.86 18.11
C SER A 198 31.11 11.06 17.47
N LEU A 199 31.95 10.80 16.46
CA LEU A 199 32.70 11.83 15.75
C LEU A 199 31.83 12.63 14.79
N PHE A 200 30.69 12.08 14.34
CA PHE A 200 29.83 12.70 13.35
C PHE A 200 28.52 13.21 13.96
N ARG A 201 28.16 14.46 13.68
CA ARG A 201 26.87 15.02 14.07
C ARG A 201 25.69 14.29 13.41
N SER A 202 25.88 13.81 12.19
CA SER A 202 24.85 13.08 11.42
C SER A 202 25.44 11.80 10.86
N LYS A 203 24.85 10.66 11.22
CA LYS A 203 25.16 9.35 10.64
C LYS A 203 24.67 9.27 9.21
N TYR A 204 25.33 8.47 8.40
CA TYR A 204 25.00 8.21 6.99
C TYR A 204 25.04 9.44 6.08
N GLY A 205 25.68 10.54 6.53
CA GLY A 205 25.95 11.68 5.67
C GLY A 205 27.07 11.39 4.66
N ILE A 206 27.23 12.24 3.65
CA ILE A 206 28.19 12.02 2.54
C ILE A 206 29.60 11.74 3.05
N VAL A 207 30.14 12.54 3.96
CA VAL A 207 31.51 12.34 4.49
C VAL A 207 31.61 11.06 5.31
N TYR A 208 30.59 10.76 6.12
CA TYR A 208 30.49 9.51 6.88
C TYR A 208 30.60 8.29 5.95
N MET A 209 29.81 8.28 4.87
CA MET A 209 29.82 7.18 3.89
C MET A 209 31.13 7.12 3.08
N ASN A 210 31.67 8.26 2.66
CA ASN A 210 32.94 8.32 1.95
C ASN A 210 34.12 7.76 2.77
N VAL A 211 34.16 8.07 4.08
CA VAL A 211 35.20 7.54 4.97
C VAL A 211 35.09 6.02 5.09
N LEU A 212 33.87 5.48 5.31
CA LEU A 212 33.66 4.04 5.42
C LEU A 212 33.93 3.30 4.11
N LYS A 213 33.59 3.90 2.98
CA LYS A 213 33.85 3.36 1.63
C LYS A 213 35.35 3.24 1.38
N THR A 214 36.12 4.24 1.84
CA THR A 214 37.56 4.33 1.57
C THR A 214 38.38 3.49 2.53
N PHE A 215 38.06 3.51 3.83
CA PHE A 215 38.96 2.98 4.86
C PHE A 215 38.43 1.76 5.62
N SER A 216 37.14 1.63 5.81
CA SER A 216 36.45 0.48 6.43
C SER A 216 36.88 0.10 7.86
N SER A 217 37.95 0.65 8.46
CA SER A 217 38.37 0.40 9.83
C SER A 217 39.21 1.54 10.40
N ALA A 218 39.33 1.58 11.76
CA ALA A 218 40.20 2.53 12.48
C ALA A 218 41.67 2.35 12.10
N GLU A 219 42.14 1.12 11.98
CA GLU A 219 43.53 0.82 11.63
C GLU A 219 43.91 1.39 10.27
N LYS A 220 43.04 1.24 9.25
CA LYS A 220 43.29 1.80 7.91
C LYS A 220 43.33 3.32 7.92
N ILE A 221 42.46 3.98 8.70
CA ILE A 221 42.46 5.44 8.85
C ILE A 221 43.78 5.89 9.54
N ALA A 222 44.17 5.22 10.64
CA ALA A 222 45.39 5.55 11.38
C ALA A 222 46.64 5.46 10.55
N ASN A 223 46.75 4.44 9.67
CA ASN A 223 47.90 4.18 8.80
C ASN A 223 47.89 4.96 7.48
N SER A 224 46.77 5.64 7.14
CA SER A 224 46.63 6.34 5.89
C SER A 224 47.27 7.73 5.90
N ASP A 225 47.67 8.23 4.70
CA ASP A 225 48.12 9.60 4.54
C ASP A 225 46.94 10.58 4.81
N ILE A 226 47.22 11.67 5.50
CA ILE A 226 46.26 12.69 5.84
C ILE A 226 45.59 13.32 4.63
N ARG A 227 46.29 13.41 3.49
CA ARG A 227 45.75 13.94 2.22
C ARG A 227 44.64 13.05 1.69
N THR A 228 44.78 11.71 1.83
CA THR A 228 43.75 10.75 1.42
C THR A 228 42.50 10.87 2.31
N ILE A 229 42.70 11.07 3.61
CA ILE A 229 41.60 11.30 4.56
C ILE A 229 40.88 12.62 4.20
N ARG A 230 41.59 13.71 3.91
CA ARG A 230 41.03 15.00 3.55
C ARG A 230 40.15 14.90 2.29
N LYS A 231 40.48 14.07 1.29
CA LYS A 231 39.65 13.85 0.08
C LYS A 231 38.23 13.37 0.41
N CYS A 232 38.03 12.62 1.50
CA CYS A 232 36.70 12.20 1.94
C CYS A 232 35.82 13.38 2.39
N PHE A 233 36.43 14.52 2.75
CA PHE A 233 35.77 15.73 3.23
C PHE A 233 35.53 16.79 2.13
N GLU A 234 36.13 16.66 0.96
CA GLU A 234 36.07 17.65 -0.13
C GLU A 234 34.66 17.76 -0.74
N TYR A 235 33.80 16.78 -0.55
CA TYR A 235 32.48 16.76 -1.12
C TYR A 235 31.46 17.53 -0.27
N ASN A 236 31.41 18.87 -0.45
CA ASN A 236 30.42 19.70 0.20
C ASN A 236 29.68 20.62 -0.77
N LYS A 237 28.68 20.11 -1.49
CA LYS A 237 27.88 20.88 -2.47
C LYS A 237 27.11 22.07 -1.87
N ARG A 238 26.97 22.20 -0.54
CA ARG A 238 26.12 23.22 0.12
C ARG A 238 26.79 24.00 1.22
N GLY A 239 28.12 24.03 1.31
CA GLY A 239 28.84 24.85 2.29
C GLY A 239 28.54 24.57 3.76
N LYS A 240 27.89 23.43 4.09
CA LYS A 240 27.66 23.04 5.49
C LYS A 240 28.99 22.73 6.15
N ARG A 241 29.37 23.48 7.18
CA ARG A 241 30.57 23.23 7.98
C ARG A 241 30.45 21.86 8.64
N ILE A 242 31.38 20.95 8.32
CA ILE A 242 31.58 19.70 9.03
C ILE A 242 32.40 20.06 10.26
N SER A 243 31.91 19.71 11.45
CA SER A 243 32.58 20.00 12.71
C SER A 243 33.84 19.14 12.93
N LEU A 244 33.94 18.00 12.24
CA LEU A 244 35.04 17.06 12.31
C LEU A 244 36.12 17.40 11.25
N SER A 245 37.38 17.44 11.63
CA SER A 245 38.50 17.52 10.68
C SER A 245 39.13 16.16 10.37
N ALA A 246 39.90 16.07 9.30
CA ALA A 246 40.62 14.87 8.92
C ALA A 246 41.68 14.49 9.99
N GLU A 247 42.29 15.49 10.59
CA GLU A 247 43.28 15.35 11.67
C GLU A 247 42.63 14.75 12.92
N GLN A 248 41.47 15.26 13.33
CA GLN A 248 40.70 14.74 14.45
C GLN A 248 40.22 13.29 14.19
N LEU A 249 39.76 12.97 12.98
CA LEU A 249 39.39 11.61 12.61
C LEU A 249 40.60 10.66 12.71
N LYS A 250 41.77 11.08 12.19
CA LYS A 250 42.99 10.29 12.27
C LYS A 250 43.48 10.11 13.70
N ALA A 251 43.40 11.14 14.54
CA ALA A 251 43.76 11.06 15.96
C ALA A 251 42.84 10.07 16.71
N ALA A 252 41.53 10.15 16.50
CA ALA A 252 40.56 9.21 17.10
C ALA A 252 40.83 7.77 16.63
N ALA A 253 41.16 7.56 15.36
CA ALA A 253 41.45 6.25 14.80
C ALA A 253 42.73 5.62 15.41
N LYS A 254 43.75 6.44 15.74
CA LYS A 254 44.98 5.96 16.40
C LYS A 254 44.77 5.48 17.84
N THR A 255 43.75 6.00 18.51
CA THR A 255 43.44 5.68 19.91
C THR A 255 42.21 4.78 20.03
N SER A 256 41.69 4.28 18.93
CA SER A 256 40.51 3.42 18.91
C SER A 256 40.78 2.08 19.59
N ILE A 257 39.76 1.62 20.32
CA ILE A 257 39.73 0.26 20.93
C ILE A 257 39.12 -0.77 19.96
N GLY A 258 38.86 -0.40 18.71
CA GLY A 258 38.26 -1.27 17.72
C GLY A 258 39.11 -2.49 17.40
N MET A 259 38.45 -3.63 17.19
CA MET A 259 39.12 -4.89 16.85
C MET A 259 39.37 -4.96 15.34
N PRO A 260 40.62 -5.11 14.86
CA PRO A 260 40.86 -5.33 13.43
C PRO A 260 40.19 -6.62 12.96
N SER A 261 39.39 -6.52 11.90
CA SER A 261 38.70 -7.69 11.31
C SER A 261 38.48 -7.49 9.83
N VAL A 262 39.10 -8.35 9.02
CA VAL A 262 38.93 -8.35 7.56
C VAL A 262 37.52 -8.67 7.15
N ALA A 263 36.80 -9.51 7.92
CA ALA A 263 35.41 -9.89 7.62
C ALA A 263 34.47 -8.69 7.73
N GLU A 264 34.54 -7.92 8.82
CA GLU A 264 33.73 -6.73 9.02
C GLU A 264 34.12 -5.62 8.03
N GLU A 265 35.39 -5.47 7.69
CA GLU A 265 35.81 -4.51 6.66
C GLU A 265 35.22 -4.80 5.28
N ILE A 266 35.17 -6.08 4.89
CA ILE A 266 34.53 -6.50 3.64
C ILE A 266 33.01 -6.21 3.71
N GLN A 267 32.37 -6.57 4.83
CA GLN A 267 30.96 -6.30 5.03
C GLN A 267 30.62 -4.81 5.00
N ILE A 268 31.43 -3.94 5.63
CA ILE A 268 31.26 -2.49 5.62
C ILE A 268 31.26 -1.97 4.18
N ARG A 269 32.23 -2.36 3.35
CA ARG A 269 32.27 -1.91 1.95
C ARG A 269 31.03 -2.34 1.16
N HIS A 270 30.60 -3.60 1.33
CA HIS A 270 29.40 -4.10 0.66
C HIS A 270 28.13 -3.38 1.14
N LEU A 271 27.98 -3.21 2.46
CA LEU A 271 26.82 -2.53 3.05
C LEU A 271 26.74 -1.05 2.65
N VAL A 272 27.89 -0.36 2.57
CA VAL A 272 27.93 1.03 2.06
C VAL A 272 27.43 1.09 0.63
N CYS A 273 27.92 0.23 -0.27
CA CYS A 273 27.44 0.19 -1.66
C CYS A 273 25.95 -0.14 -1.76
N GLN A 274 25.44 -1.09 -0.95
CA GLN A 274 24.02 -1.45 -0.93
C GLN A 274 23.16 -0.30 -0.43
N ILE A 275 23.59 0.43 0.61
CA ILE A 275 22.87 1.60 1.12
C ILE A 275 22.81 2.71 0.07
N GLU A 276 23.94 3.04 -0.57
CA GLU A 276 23.99 4.05 -1.65
C GLU A 276 23.04 3.68 -2.80
N MET A 277 23.07 2.43 -3.25
CA MET A 277 22.20 1.94 -4.34
C MET A 277 20.73 2.04 -3.97
N ILE A 278 20.32 1.65 -2.76
CA ILE A 278 18.94 1.75 -2.33
C ILE A 278 18.50 3.21 -2.19
N GLU A 279 19.36 4.11 -1.71
CA GLU A 279 19.06 5.54 -1.61
C GLU A 279 18.86 6.17 -3.01
N GLU A 280 19.61 5.73 -4.02
CA GLU A 280 19.42 6.13 -5.43
C GLU A 280 18.08 5.61 -5.98
N GLN A 281 17.77 4.32 -5.80
CA GLN A 281 16.49 3.72 -6.20
C GLN A 281 15.29 4.43 -5.53
N LEU A 282 15.40 4.75 -4.25
CA LEU A 282 14.37 5.52 -3.53
C LEU A 282 14.18 6.91 -4.14
N SER A 283 15.28 7.59 -4.52
CA SER A 283 15.19 8.91 -5.17
C SER A 283 14.51 8.86 -6.52
N GLU A 284 14.71 7.80 -7.31
CA GLU A 284 14.02 7.57 -8.58
C GLU A 284 12.52 7.38 -8.35
N ILE A 285 12.16 6.51 -7.42
CA ILE A 285 10.76 6.21 -7.08
C ILE A 285 10.05 7.44 -6.52
N ASP A 286 10.71 8.23 -5.67
CA ASP A 286 10.14 9.45 -5.08
C ASP A 286 9.76 10.46 -6.16
N LYS A 287 10.59 10.66 -7.20
CA LYS A 287 10.28 11.53 -8.35
C LYS A 287 9.04 11.04 -9.09
N LYS A 288 8.97 9.72 -9.35
CA LYS A 288 7.82 9.15 -10.07
C LYS A 288 6.52 9.23 -9.28
N ILE A 289 6.59 9.04 -7.97
CA ILE A 289 5.44 9.20 -7.08
C ILE A 289 4.98 10.68 -7.02
N GLU A 290 5.90 11.63 -7.03
CA GLU A 290 5.57 13.05 -7.10
C GLU A 290 4.84 13.41 -8.40
N GLU A 291 5.30 12.90 -9.55
CA GLU A 291 4.61 13.06 -10.83
C GLU A 291 3.17 12.54 -10.77
N PHE A 292 2.96 11.32 -10.26
CA PHE A 292 1.62 10.77 -10.09
C PHE A 292 0.75 11.58 -9.14
N SER A 293 1.32 12.08 -8.06
CA SER A 293 0.59 12.90 -7.09
C SER A 293 0.10 14.20 -7.70
N LEU A 294 0.94 14.85 -8.50
CA LEU A 294 0.59 16.10 -9.21
C LEU A 294 -0.49 15.85 -10.26
N GLN A 295 -0.41 14.75 -11.01
CA GLN A 295 -1.43 14.37 -12.00
C GLN A 295 -2.77 14.08 -11.35
N ASN A 296 -2.80 13.38 -10.21
CA ASN A 296 -4.02 13.04 -9.50
C ASN A 296 -4.71 14.24 -8.84
N ASN A 297 -3.97 15.27 -8.46
CA ASN A 297 -4.43 16.48 -7.77
C ASN A 297 -5.53 16.20 -6.72
N SER A 298 -5.30 15.22 -5.86
CA SER A 298 -6.33 14.73 -4.94
C SER A 298 -6.57 15.69 -3.78
N PRO A 299 -7.83 15.88 -3.35
CA PRO A 299 -8.18 16.75 -2.23
C PRO A 299 -7.53 16.35 -0.90
N ILE A 300 -7.08 15.11 -0.72
CA ILE A 300 -6.38 14.70 0.53
C ILE A 300 -5.02 15.38 0.71
N LEU A 301 -4.40 15.87 -0.37
CA LEU A 301 -3.14 16.61 -0.31
C LEU A 301 -3.30 17.98 0.36
N SER A 302 -4.51 18.49 0.46
CA SER A 302 -4.81 19.73 1.20
C SER A 302 -4.73 19.56 2.73
N ILE A 303 -4.66 18.32 3.24
CA ILE A 303 -4.50 18.05 4.68
C ILE A 303 -3.05 18.34 5.09
N PRO A 304 -2.78 19.32 5.99
CA PRO A 304 -1.44 19.60 6.48
C PRO A 304 -0.80 18.36 7.12
N GLY A 305 0.40 18.00 6.68
CA GLY A 305 1.13 16.80 7.12
C GLY A 305 1.00 15.59 6.19
N ILE A 306 0.22 15.68 5.12
CA ILE A 306 0.20 14.67 4.04
C ILE A 306 1.14 15.13 2.91
N SER A 307 2.16 14.33 2.62
CA SER A 307 3.10 14.54 1.51
C SER A 307 2.61 13.86 0.22
N HIS A 308 3.26 14.16 -0.92
CA HIS A 308 3.00 13.48 -2.19
C HIS A 308 3.08 11.96 -2.07
N PHE A 309 4.14 11.44 -1.43
CA PHE A 309 4.30 10.00 -1.19
C PHE A 309 3.13 9.42 -0.38
N SER A 310 2.82 10.03 0.76
CA SER A 310 1.78 9.50 1.65
C SER A 310 0.39 9.61 1.04
N GLY A 311 0.10 10.71 0.33
CA GLY A 311 -1.15 10.89 -0.40
C GLY A 311 -1.33 9.82 -1.48
N THR A 312 -0.33 9.63 -2.34
CA THR A 312 -0.35 8.59 -3.39
C THR A 312 -0.46 7.19 -2.78
N SER A 313 0.27 6.89 -1.70
CA SER A 313 0.19 5.59 -1.02
C SER A 313 -1.22 5.32 -0.47
N ILE A 314 -1.86 6.32 0.14
CA ILE A 314 -3.23 6.19 0.66
C ILE A 314 -4.22 5.95 -0.48
N LEU A 315 -4.17 6.76 -1.55
CA LEU A 315 -5.06 6.64 -2.71
C LEU A 315 -4.91 5.28 -3.39
N ALA A 316 -3.68 4.88 -3.66
CA ALA A 316 -3.38 3.61 -4.33
C ALA A 316 -3.80 2.38 -3.51
N GLU A 317 -3.69 2.44 -2.18
CA GLU A 317 -4.15 1.35 -1.31
C GLU A 317 -5.68 1.32 -1.15
N LEU A 318 -6.34 2.47 -1.04
CA LEU A 318 -7.81 2.55 -0.97
C LEU A 318 -8.46 2.15 -2.30
N GLY A 319 -7.83 2.50 -3.41
CA GLY A 319 -8.42 2.33 -4.73
C GLY A 319 -9.59 3.30 -4.95
N ASP A 320 -10.60 2.88 -5.72
CA ASP A 320 -11.77 3.70 -5.98
C ASP A 320 -12.64 3.86 -4.71
N ILE A 321 -12.86 5.12 -4.31
CA ILE A 321 -13.66 5.45 -3.12
C ILE A 321 -15.13 5.03 -3.26
N CYS A 322 -15.65 4.95 -4.49
CA CYS A 322 -17.01 4.48 -4.77
C CYS A 322 -17.28 3.04 -4.33
N ASN A 323 -16.22 2.25 -4.08
CA ASN A 323 -16.33 0.90 -3.52
C ASN A 323 -16.71 0.90 -2.03
N TYR A 324 -16.73 2.05 -1.37
CA TYR A 324 -17.01 2.19 0.05
C TYR A 324 -18.25 3.05 0.26
N THR A 325 -19.26 2.51 0.93
CA THR A 325 -20.52 3.23 1.22
C THR A 325 -20.45 4.08 2.49
N LYS A 326 -19.44 3.84 3.34
CA LYS A 326 -19.25 4.57 4.61
C LYS A 326 -17.80 4.50 5.11
N ALA A 327 -17.39 5.53 5.84
CA ALA A 327 -16.03 5.65 6.40
C ALA A 327 -15.62 4.44 7.29
N ALA A 328 -16.57 3.76 7.92
CA ALA A 328 -16.29 2.56 8.73
C ALA A 328 -15.64 1.42 7.93
N GLN A 329 -15.95 1.34 6.62
CA GLN A 329 -15.39 0.31 5.75
C GLN A 329 -13.91 0.56 5.46
N ILE A 330 -13.49 1.82 5.22
CA ILE A 330 -12.07 2.14 5.03
C ILE A 330 -11.27 1.99 6.33
N ILE A 331 -11.88 2.27 7.49
CA ILE A 331 -11.26 2.03 8.81
C ILE A 331 -11.02 0.52 9.02
N LYS A 332 -12.00 -0.32 8.63
CA LYS A 332 -11.86 -1.78 8.65
C LYS A 332 -10.81 -2.25 7.65
N PHE A 333 -10.81 -1.70 6.43
CA PHE A 333 -9.84 -2.03 5.39
C PHE A 333 -8.41 -1.66 5.77
N ALA A 334 -8.20 -0.54 6.49
CA ALA A 334 -6.90 -0.18 7.05
C ALA A 334 -6.49 -1.08 8.25
N GLY A 335 -7.41 -1.87 8.79
CA GLY A 335 -7.17 -2.74 9.95
C GLY A 335 -6.95 -1.97 11.26
N VAL A 336 -7.51 -0.75 11.37
CA VAL A 336 -7.41 0.12 12.55
C VAL A 336 -8.71 0.21 13.35
N ALA A 337 -9.72 -0.58 12.96
CA ALA A 337 -10.93 -0.76 13.74
C ALA A 337 -10.60 -1.47 15.08
N PRO A 338 -11.22 -1.07 16.20
CA PRO A 338 -11.07 -1.80 17.44
C PRO A 338 -11.69 -3.19 17.28
N TYR A 339 -11.11 -4.15 17.95
CA TYR A 339 -11.70 -5.49 18.06
C TYR A 339 -12.80 -5.42 19.11
N HIS A 340 -14.05 -5.67 18.74
CA HIS A 340 -15.15 -5.77 19.70
C HIS A 340 -15.32 -7.23 20.09
N TYR A 341 -15.23 -7.49 21.37
CA TYR A 341 -15.58 -8.76 21.97
C TYR A 341 -16.58 -8.47 23.08
N GLU A 342 -17.83 -8.75 22.80
CA GLU A 342 -18.93 -8.60 23.73
C GLU A 342 -19.61 -9.96 23.82
N SER A 343 -19.75 -10.48 25.03
CA SER A 343 -20.70 -11.54 25.39
C SER A 343 -21.72 -10.94 26.34
N SER A 344 -22.85 -11.63 26.56
CA SER A 344 -23.97 -11.11 27.35
C SER A 344 -23.59 -10.58 28.75
N GLN A 345 -22.46 -11.01 29.31
CA GLN A 345 -21.97 -10.60 30.64
C GLN A 345 -20.54 -10.01 30.64
N PHE A 346 -19.86 -9.97 29.50
CA PHE A 346 -18.47 -9.50 29.42
C PHE A 346 -18.29 -8.45 28.32
N ASN A 347 -17.84 -7.27 28.71
CA ASN A 347 -17.43 -6.21 27.80
C ASN A 347 -15.95 -5.93 27.99
N ALA A 348 -15.14 -6.20 26.96
CA ALA A 348 -13.69 -6.02 27.04
C ALA A 348 -13.32 -4.52 27.10
N GLN A 349 -12.77 -4.08 28.25
CA GLN A 349 -12.36 -2.68 28.47
C GLN A 349 -11.17 -2.25 27.60
N HIS A 350 -10.31 -3.17 27.19
CA HIS A 350 -9.13 -2.92 26.38
C HIS A 350 -9.15 -3.76 25.12
N THR A 351 -9.41 -3.12 23.98
CA THR A 351 -9.45 -3.80 22.70
C THR A 351 -8.31 -3.34 21.78
N ALA A 352 -7.55 -4.30 21.27
CA ALA A 352 -6.55 -4.05 20.25
C ALA A 352 -7.20 -3.72 18.89
N ILE A 353 -6.45 -3.13 17.98
CA ILE A 353 -6.88 -2.97 16.58
C ILE A 353 -6.85 -4.34 15.86
N THR A 354 -7.77 -4.54 14.91
CA THR A 354 -7.94 -5.83 14.22
C THR A 354 -6.72 -6.27 13.40
N LYS A 355 -5.91 -5.34 12.91
CA LYS A 355 -4.80 -5.54 11.97
C LYS A 355 -5.16 -6.31 10.70
N LYS A 356 -6.43 -6.71 10.51
CA LYS A 356 -6.95 -7.34 9.30
C LYS A 356 -7.16 -6.27 8.24
N GLY A 357 -6.52 -6.41 7.07
CA GLY A 357 -6.57 -5.45 5.98
C GLY A 357 -5.19 -4.97 5.52
N SER A 358 -5.10 -3.86 4.77
CA SER A 358 -3.84 -3.39 4.19
C SER A 358 -2.81 -2.98 5.25
N ARG A 359 -1.69 -3.72 5.31
CA ARG A 359 -0.56 -3.40 6.17
C ARG A 359 0.15 -2.11 5.72
N TYR A 360 0.19 -1.85 4.41
CA TYR A 360 0.85 -0.68 3.83
C TYR A 360 0.06 0.59 4.13
N LEU A 361 -1.27 0.57 3.93
CA LEU A 361 -2.14 1.68 4.32
C LEU A 361 -2.00 2.00 5.80
N ARG A 362 -2.06 0.99 6.65
CA ARG A 362 -1.90 1.16 8.10
C ARG A 362 -0.52 1.75 8.45
N LYS A 363 0.56 1.25 7.83
CA LYS A 363 1.92 1.77 8.03
C LYS A 363 2.01 3.25 7.65
N THR A 364 1.54 3.62 6.47
CA THR A 364 1.50 5.02 6.00
C THR A 364 0.73 5.92 6.96
N LEU A 365 -0.48 5.50 7.39
CA LEU A 365 -1.30 6.28 8.32
C LEU A 365 -0.61 6.55 9.67
N TYR A 366 0.07 5.54 10.23
CA TYR A 366 0.81 5.72 11.48
C TYR A 366 2.09 6.55 11.31
N GLN A 367 2.70 6.56 10.13
CA GLN A 367 3.85 7.41 9.82
C GLN A 367 3.47 8.89 9.72
N ILE A 368 2.32 9.19 9.10
CA ILE A 368 1.88 10.57 8.87
C ILE A 368 1.10 11.18 10.04
N ILE A 369 0.64 10.37 10.99
CA ILE A 369 -0.27 10.90 12.02
C ILE A 369 0.40 11.95 12.90
N PHE A 370 1.70 11.85 13.18
CA PHE A 370 2.45 12.86 13.92
C PHE A 370 2.57 14.19 13.15
N PRO A 371 3.05 14.22 11.90
CA PRO A 371 2.98 15.42 11.07
C PRO A 371 1.58 16.04 11.03
N VAL A 372 0.53 15.23 10.86
CA VAL A 372 -0.86 15.74 10.86
C VAL A 372 -1.24 16.35 12.21
N ILE A 373 -0.90 15.73 13.33
CA ILE A 373 -1.15 16.28 14.68
C ILE A 373 -0.37 17.57 14.88
N TYR A 374 0.88 17.62 14.44
CA TYR A 374 1.75 18.78 14.62
C TYR A 374 1.30 19.99 13.80
N HIS A 375 0.96 19.79 12.53
CA HIS A 375 0.60 20.87 11.61
C HIS A 375 -0.89 21.25 11.64
N ASN A 376 -1.74 20.53 12.39
CA ASN A 376 -3.16 20.78 12.44
C ASN A 376 -3.68 20.92 13.88
N LYS A 377 -4.12 22.14 14.23
CA LYS A 377 -4.61 22.48 15.58
C LYS A 377 -5.76 21.57 16.04
N VAL A 378 -6.68 21.20 15.15
CA VAL A 378 -7.83 20.34 15.49
C VAL A 378 -7.38 18.93 15.88
N PHE A 379 -6.40 18.38 15.16
CA PHE A 379 -5.82 17.08 15.52
C PHE A 379 -4.98 17.15 16.79
N ASN A 380 -4.24 18.26 17.01
CA ASN A 380 -3.46 18.46 18.22
C ASN A 380 -4.36 18.50 19.47
N VAL A 381 -5.44 19.29 19.44
CA VAL A 381 -6.42 19.37 20.52
C VAL A 381 -7.06 18.00 20.77
N TYR A 382 -7.46 17.30 19.71
CA TYR A 382 -8.05 15.98 19.84
C TYR A 382 -7.08 14.93 20.43
N TYR A 383 -5.82 14.96 20.02
CA TYR A 383 -4.77 14.08 20.54
C TYR A 383 -4.55 14.32 22.04
N ASN A 384 -4.36 15.59 22.43
CA ASN A 384 -4.16 15.96 23.83
C ASN A 384 -5.38 15.64 24.71
N LYS A 385 -6.60 15.82 24.19
CA LYS A 385 -7.82 15.35 24.86
C LYS A 385 -7.75 13.84 25.13
N LYS A 386 -7.30 13.01 24.18
CA LYS A 386 -7.18 11.57 24.38
C LYS A 386 -6.10 11.17 25.41
N LEU A 387 -5.02 11.94 25.48
CA LEU A 387 -4.01 11.78 26.55
C LEU A 387 -4.58 12.15 27.92
N ALA A 388 -5.32 13.25 28.02
CA ALA A 388 -5.98 13.67 29.26
C ALA A 388 -7.04 12.66 29.74
N GLU A 389 -7.67 11.90 28.82
CA GLU A 389 -8.56 10.77 29.13
C GLU A 389 -7.78 9.51 29.64
N GLY A 390 -6.47 9.63 29.90
CA GLY A 390 -5.64 8.50 30.38
C GLY A 390 -5.22 7.51 29.30
N LYS A 391 -5.41 7.82 28.02
CA LYS A 391 -4.98 6.93 26.92
C LYS A 391 -3.48 7.06 26.67
N GLY A 392 -2.77 5.93 26.55
CA GLY A 392 -1.36 5.94 26.16
C GLY A 392 -1.16 6.51 24.75
N HIS A 393 0.05 7.03 24.46
CA HIS A 393 0.40 7.68 23.19
C HIS A 393 -0.04 6.91 21.93
N ARG A 394 0.25 5.61 21.85
CA ARG A 394 -0.15 4.77 20.69
C ARG A 394 -1.66 4.63 20.54
N CYS A 395 -2.39 4.60 21.65
CA CYS A 395 -3.85 4.55 21.65
C CYS A 395 -4.42 5.88 21.14
N ALA A 396 -3.92 7.02 21.64
CA ALA A 396 -4.31 8.37 21.21
C ALA A 396 -4.04 8.57 19.70
N GLN A 397 -2.89 8.11 19.20
CA GLN A 397 -2.58 8.06 17.75
C GLN A 397 -3.63 7.25 16.98
N GLY A 398 -3.99 6.06 17.45
CA GLY A 398 -5.02 5.24 16.82
C GLY A 398 -6.38 5.93 16.73
N HIS A 399 -6.75 6.75 17.73
CA HIS A 399 -7.93 7.60 17.67
C HIS A 399 -7.81 8.68 16.59
N CYS A 400 -6.64 9.34 16.48
CA CYS A 400 -6.37 10.32 15.44
C CYS A 400 -6.37 9.70 14.04
N VAL A 401 -5.78 8.50 13.85
CA VAL A 401 -5.82 7.77 12.58
C VAL A 401 -7.26 7.48 12.14
N ARG A 402 -8.12 7.04 13.04
CA ARG A 402 -9.54 6.82 12.71
C ARG A 402 -10.29 8.11 12.37
N LYS A 403 -9.97 9.23 13.06
CA LYS A 403 -10.50 10.56 12.70
C LYS A 403 -10.01 10.98 11.32
N LEU A 404 -8.72 10.83 11.04
CA LEU A 404 -8.11 11.13 9.74
C LEU A 404 -8.77 10.34 8.60
N LEU A 405 -8.99 9.04 8.78
CA LEU A 405 -9.67 8.22 7.77
C LEU A 405 -11.10 8.69 7.48
N ARG A 406 -11.86 9.14 8.49
CA ARG A 406 -13.20 9.71 8.24
C ARG A 406 -13.14 10.97 7.39
N ILE A 407 -12.14 11.82 7.65
CA ILE A 407 -11.91 13.05 6.88
C ILE A 407 -11.50 12.68 5.45
N ILE A 408 -10.54 11.77 5.29
CA ILE A 408 -10.11 11.29 3.95
C ILE A 408 -11.30 10.75 3.16
N TYR A 409 -12.16 9.93 3.80
CA TYR A 409 -13.37 9.42 3.16
C TYR A 409 -14.28 10.56 2.69
N HIS A 410 -14.54 11.56 3.56
CA HIS A 410 -15.38 12.70 3.22
C HIS A 410 -14.80 13.49 2.04
N LEU A 411 -13.51 13.86 2.10
CA LEU A 411 -12.87 14.63 1.03
C LEU A 411 -12.88 13.90 -0.32
N LEU A 412 -12.61 12.59 -0.31
CA LEU A 412 -12.63 11.78 -1.53
C LEU A 412 -14.04 11.57 -2.09
N SER A 413 -15.06 11.51 -1.22
CA SER A 413 -16.45 11.31 -1.64
C SER A 413 -17.11 12.61 -2.14
N THR A 414 -16.68 13.78 -1.65
CA THR A 414 -17.26 15.08 -1.98
C THR A 414 -16.43 15.91 -2.96
N GLY A 415 -15.14 15.56 -3.15
CA GLY A 415 -14.18 16.37 -3.91
C GLY A 415 -13.75 17.66 -3.23
N GLN A 416 -14.19 17.92 -1.99
CA GLN A 416 -13.87 19.13 -1.25
C GLN A 416 -12.44 19.13 -0.72
N THR A 417 -11.81 20.29 -0.60
CA THR A 417 -10.53 20.48 0.09
C THR A 417 -10.72 20.49 1.61
N PHE A 418 -9.63 20.21 2.32
CA PHE A 418 -9.65 20.19 3.78
C PHE A 418 -9.87 21.57 4.37
N ASP A 419 -10.92 21.74 5.18
CA ASP A 419 -11.19 22.93 5.96
C ASP A 419 -11.21 22.59 7.46
N PRO A 420 -10.25 23.10 8.25
CA PRO A 420 -10.23 22.89 9.69
C PRO A 420 -11.46 23.44 10.43
N ALA A 421 -12.14 24.46 9.89
CA ALA A 421 -13.30 25.09 10.53
C ALA A 421 -14.53 24.17 10.54
N LEU A 422 -14.62 23.24 9.61
CA LEU A 422 -15.70 22.26 9.53
C LEU A 422 -15.52 21.07 10.50
N LEU A 423 -14.37 20.96 11.14
CA LEU A 423 -14.04 19.88 12.08
C LEU A 423 -14.33 20.31 13.53
N ARG A 424 -15.54 20.16 13.95
CA ARG A 424 -15.96 20.33 15.36
C ARG A 424 -15.74 19.06 16.19
#